data_e544ca8461240ef613dc1493b25aa4b1
#
_entry.id   e544ca8461240ef613dc1493b25aa4b1
#
_cell.length_a   1.000
_cell.length_b   1.000
_cell.length_c   1.000
_cell.angle_alpha   90.00
_cell.angle_beta   90.00
_cell.angle_gamma   90.00
#
_symmetry.space_group_name_H-M   'P 1'
#
loop_
_entity.id
_entity.type
_entity.pdbx_description
1 polymer ?
#
loop_
_entity_poly.entity_id
_entity_poly.type
_entity_poly.pdbx_seq_one_letter_code
_entity_poly.pdbx_strand_id
1 'polypeptide(L)'
;MASEPTEEINLFVRGGKLMTPHVTDGNLEIYKIKCGPYDNNAYVVMCSKTRESIVIDTPAEPGELIAIASTTNVRAILITHNHMDHLLGFEEVTSKISAPVGIGGPDAAALPKEPDFLLENGCEVVAGKELLMPIFTPGHTDGSTCLWTGAHLFTGDTLFPGGPGKSRSPEALSQLIESIKSNLFTLPQGINFYPGHGDDGSLDVSKDDYNIYSSKEHASDLCGDVEWLKS
;
A
#
# COMPACT_ATOMS: atom_id res chain seq x y z
N MET A 1 -3.63 22.00 -41.18
CA MET A 1 -3.21 22.23 -39.80
C MET A 1 -4.16 21.45 -38.92
N ALA A 2 -3.74 20.28 -38.44
CA ALA A 2 -4.53 19.45 -37.55
C ALA A 2 -4.27 19.99 -36.14
N SER A 3 -5.33 20.37 -35.43
CA SER A 3 -5.28 20.76 -34.03
C SER A 3 -4.98 19.51 -33.18
N GLU A 4 -3.89 19.56 -32.40
CA GLU A 4 -3.61 18.55 -31.39
C GLU A 4 -4.77 18.51 -30.39
N PRO A 5 -5.16 17.32 -29.92
CA PRO A 5 -6.17 17.22 -28.87
C PRO A 5 -5.55 17.75 -27.56
N THR A 6 -6.14 18.81 -27.03
CA THR A 6 -5.89 19.28 -25.66
C THR A 6 -6.25 18.15 -24.69
N GLU A 7 -5.27 17.64 -23.94
CA GLU A 7 -5.53 16.74 -22.80
C GLU A 7 -6.47 17.46 -21.82
N GLU A 8 -7.71 17.01 -21.72
CA GLU A 8 -8.60 17.42 -20.64
C GLU A 8 -8.06 16.84 -19.33
N ILE A 9 -7.40 17.68 -18.54
CA ILE A 9 -7.06 17.36 -17.16
C ILE A 9 -8.39 17.26 -16.40
N ASN A 10 -8.82 16.05 -16.08
CA ASN A 10 -10.01 15.80 -15.27
C ASN A 10 -9.73 16.22 -13.82
N LEU A 11 -10.13 17.42 -13.49
CA LEU A 11 -9.97 18.06 -12.19
C LEU A 11 -11.24 17.84 -11.35
N PHE A 12 -11.12 17.15 -10.24
CA PHE A 12 -12.22 16.97 -9.30
C PHE A 12 -12.24 18.10 -8.28
N VAL A 13 -13.38 18.77 -8.15
CA VAL A 13 -13.58 19.85 -7.19
C VAL A 13 -14.64 19.42 -6.16
N ARG A 14 -14.25 19.26 -4.89
CA ARG A 14 -15.18 19.28 -3.77
C ARG A 14 -14.69 20.33 -2.76
N GLY A 15 -15.55 21.27 -2.41
CA GLY A 15 -15.22 22.35 -1.48
C GLY A 15 -14.11 23.30 -1.95
N GLY A 16 -13.87 23.41 -3.27
CA GLY A 16 -12.89 24.34 -3.85
C GLY A 16 -11.45 23.81 -3.89
N LYS A 17 -11.16 22.61 -3.40
CA LYS A 17 -9.82 22.01 -3.51
C LYS A 17 -9.77 21.04 -4.69
N LEU A 18 -8.82 21.29 -5.58
CA LEU A 18 -8.48 20.42 -6.70
C LEU A 18 -7.78 19.17 -6.17
N MET A 19 -8.31 17.98 -6.49
CA MET A 19 -7.68 16.72 -6.12
C MET A 19 -6.85 16.23 -7.30
N THR A 20 -5.54 16.36 -7.18
CA THR A 20 -4.57 15.88 -8.17
C THR A 20 -4.02 14.53 -7.73
N PRO A 21 -3.74 13.59 -8.65
CA PRO A 21 -3.02 12.38 -8.32
C PRO A 21 -1.67 12.71 -7.67
N HIS A 22 -1.26 11.92 -6.71
CA HIS A 22 0.08 11.96 -6.14
C HIS A 22 1.13 11.50 -7.15
N VAL A 23 0.76 10.48 -7.97
CA VAL A 23 1.57 9.98 -9.08
C VAL A 23 0.68 9.75 -10.30
N THR A 24 1.21 10.03 -11.48
CA THR A 24 0.63 9.63 -12.77
C THR A 24 1.72 8.91 -13.58
N ASP A 25 1.45 7.67 -13.97
CA ASP A 25 2.31 6.85 -14.83
C ASP A 25 1.48 6.18 -15.93
N GLY A 26 1.56 6.71 -17.12
CA GLY A 26 0.74 6.28 -18.24
C GLY A 26 -0.76 6.44 -17.97
N ASN A 27 -1.47 5.31 -17.80
CA ASN A 27 -2.90 5.32 -17.42
C ASN A 27 -3.12 5.16 -15.91
N LEU A 28 -2.07 4.85 -15.16
CA LEU A 28 -2.13 4.69 -13.72
C LEU A 28 -2.14 6.07 -13.04
N GLU A 29 -3.10 6.28 -12.16
CA GLU A 29 -3.14 7.40 -11.23
C GLU A 29 -3.19 6.87 -9.80
N ILE A 30 -2.27 7.33 -8.96
CA ILE A 30 -2.21 6.99 -7.54
C ILE A 30 -2.57 8.24 -6.75
N TYR A 31 -3.61 8.14 -5.95
CA TYR A 31 -3.96 9.16 -4.94
C TYR A 31 -3.49 8.65 -3.60
N LYS A 32 -2.65 9.43 -2.92
CA LYS A 32 -2.18 9.19 -1.54
C LYS A 32 -2.94 10.11 -0.60
N ILE A 33 -3.65 9.54 0.34
CA ILE A 33 -4.52 10.26 1.27
C ILE A 33 -4.01 10.04 2.70
N LYS A 34 -3.68 11.13 3.38
CA LYS A 34 -3.36 11.08 4.81
C LYS A 34 -4.63 11.02 5.63
N CYS A 35 -4.71 10.05 6.53
CA CYS A 35 -5.90 9.71 7.30
C CYS A 35 -5.59 9.63 8.80
N GLY A 36 -6.50 10.18 9.60
CA GLY A 36 -6.57 10.00 11.03
C GLY A 36 -5.37 10.49 11.85
N PRO A 37 -5.39 10.22 13.16
CA PRO A 37 -4.39 10.73 14.10
C PRO A 37 -3.07 9.95 14.11
N TYR A 38 -2.99 8.80 13.40
CA TYR A 38 -1.81 7.94 13.34
C TYR A 38 -0.95 8.18 12.10
N ASP A 39 -1.25 9.25 11.33
CA ASP A 39 -0.55 9.60 10.07
C ASP A 39 -0.57 8.46 9.02
N ASN A 40 -1.68 7.68 9.00
CA ASN A 40 -1.84 6.62 8.02
C ASN A 40 -1.94 7.17 6.60
N ASN A 41 -1.40 6.42 5.67
CA ASN A 41 -1.63 6.59 4.24
C ASN A 41 -2.65 5.55 3.75
N ALA A 42 -3.74 6.02 3.17
CA ALA A 42 -4.61 5.19 2.34
C ALA A 42 -4.43 5.57 0.88
N TYR A 43 -4.75 4.66 -0.02
CA TYR A 43 -4.55 4.92 -1.44
C TYR A 43 -5.79 4.61 -2.28
N VAL A 44 -5.97 5.40 -3.35
CA VAL A 44 -6.84 5.04 -4.48
C VAL A 44 -5.94 4.88 -5.70
N VAL A 45 -5.91 3.68 -6.24
CA VAL A 45 -5.15 3.32 -7.44
C VAL A 45 -6.15 3.19 -8.59
N MET A 46 -6.07 4.06 -9.57
CA MET A 46 -7.08 4.21 -10.62
C MET A 46 -6.49 4.08 -12.02
N CYS A 47 -7.23 3.43 -12.90
CA CYS A 47 -7.01 3.51 -14.35
C CYS A 47 -7.73 4.73 -14.91
N SER A 48 -7.00 5.74 -15.39
CA SER A 48 -7.55 6.98 -15.94
C SER A 48 -8.45 6.77 -17.16
N LYS A 49 -8.25 5.69 -17.92
CA LYS A 49 -9.05 5.37 -19.13
C LYS A 49 -10.42 4.78 -18.82
N THR A 50 -10.51 3.91 -17.81
CA THR A 50 -11.76 3.21 -17.47
C THR A 50 -12.43 3.77 -16.23
N ARG A 51 -11.68 4.54 -15.44
CA ARG A 51 -12.05 5.04 -14.12
C ARG A 51 -12.37 3.92 -13.10
N GLU A 52 -11.93 2.71 -13.40
CA GLU A 52 -11.91 1.63 -12.41
C GLU A 52 -10.75 1.82 -11.45
N SER A 53 -10.97 1.53 -10.19
CA SER A 53 -9.99 1.76 -9.13
C SER A 53 -9.97 0.66 -8.08
N ILE A 54 -8.91 0.68 -7.28
CA ILE A 54 -8.72 -0.14 -6.09
C ILE A 54 -8.44 0.81 -4.93
N VAL A 55 -9.10 0.58 -3.80
CA VAL A 55 -8.82 1.24 -2.53
C VAL A 55 -7.85 0.38 -1.72
N ILE A 56 -6.83 0.97 -1.13
CA ILE A 56 -5.86 0.28 -0.26
C ILE A 56 -5.93 0.91 1.13
N ASP A 57 -6.24 0.08 2.12
CA ASP A 57 -6.47 0.37 3.53
C ASP A 57 -7.64 1.31 3.83
N THR A 58 -8.14 1.23 5.05
CA THR A 58 -9.34 1.94 5.52
C THR A 58 -9.10 2.56 6.90
N PRO A 59 -8.13 3.48 7.04
CA PRO A 59 -7.81 4.09 8.34
C PRO A 59 -8.91 5.04 8.83
N ALA A 60 -8.72 5.58 10.03
CA ALA A 60 -9.62 6.55 10.63
C ALA A 60 -9.79 7.81 9.76
N GLU A 61 -10.90 8.52 9.93
CA GLU A 61 -11.21 9.76 9.21
C GLU A 61 -11.14 9.62 7.67
N PRO A 62 -11.80 8.60 7.07
CA PRO A 62 -11.64 8.26 5.67
C PRO A 62 -12.41 9.19 4.71
N GLY A 63 -12.83 10.36 5.15
CA GLY A 63 -13.70 11.24 4.37
C GLY A 63 -13.15 11.66 3.02
N GLU A 64 -11.83 11.97 2.93
CA GLU A 64 -11.17 12.31 1.68
C GLU A 64 -10.98 11.07 0.78
N LEU A 65 -10.63 9.92 1.36
CA LEU A 65 -10.56 8.63 0.68
C LEU A 65 -11.88 8.28 0.01
N ILE A 66 -12.97 8.34 0.77
CA ILE A 66 -14.33 8.09 0.28
C ILE A 66 -14.71 9.09 -0.82
N ALA A 67 -14.35 10.35 -0.67
CA ALA A 67 -14.65 11.38 -1.64
C ALA A 67 -13.98 11.09 -3.00
N ILE A 68 -12.70 10.67 -3.02
CA ILE A 68 -12.00 10.29 -4.26
C ILE A 68 -12.58 9.00 -4.82
N ALA A 69 -12.65 7.95 -4.02
CA ALA A 69 -13.13 6.63 -4.43
C ALA A 69 -14.55 6.68 -5.01
N SER A 70 -15.45 7.50 -4.45
CA SER A 70 -16.83 7.67 -4.93
C SER A 70 -16.92 8.30 -6.33
N THR A 71 -15.84 8.87 -6.85
CA THR A 71 -15.79 9.41 -8.23
C THR A 71 -15.35 8.37 -9.25
N THR A 72 -15.04 7.17 -8.81
CA THR A 72 -14.49 6.06 -9.61
C THR A 72 -15.39 4.84 -9.52
N ASN A 73 -15.09 3.80 -10.30
CA ASN A 73 -15.72 2.50 -10.17
C ASN A 73 -14.78 1.57 -9.38
N VAL A 74 -14.95 1.53 -8.05
CA VAL A 74 -14.09 0.73 -7.17
C VAL A 74 -14.34 -0.76 -7.40
N ARG A 75 -13.29 -1.48 -7.79
CA ARG A 75 -13.31 -2.93 -8.10
C ARG A 75 -13.00 -3.79 -6.89
N ALA A 76 -12.21 -3.27 -5.96
CA ALA A 76 -11.85 -3.94 -4.71
C ALA A 76 -11.39 -2.93 -3.64
N ILE A 77 -11.52 -3.33 -2.38
CA ILE A 77 -10.87 -2.72 -1.22
C ILE A 77 -9.87 -3.75 -0.71
N LEU A 78 -8.59 -3.42 -0.70
CA LEU A 78 -7.52 -4.31 -0.27
C LEU A 78 -6.94 -3.82 1.05
N ILE A 79 -6.84 -4.71 2.02
CA ILE A 79 -6.26 -4.42 3.32
C ILE A 79 -4.87 -5.04 3.38
N THR A 80 -3.86 -4.20 3.64
CA THR A 80 -2.47 -4.64 3.66
C THR A 80 -2.16 -5.56 4.84
N HIS A 81 -2.74 -5.28 6.01
CA HIS A 81 -2.55 -6.05 7.23
C HIS A 81 -3.59 -5.71 8.32
N ASN A 82 -3.56 -6.41 9.44
CA ASN A 82 -4.64 -6.41 10.44
C ASN A 82 -4.51 -5.37 11.56
N HIS A 83 -3.56 -4.46 11.54
CA HIS A 83 -3.46 -3.47 12.61
C HIS A 83 -4.67 -2.53 12.62
N MET A 84 -5.10 -2.21 13.84
CA MET A 84 -6.34 -1.49 14.10
C MET A 84 -6.39 -0.13 13.39
N ASP A 85 -5.30 0.59 13.33
CA ASP A 85 -5.21 1.92 12.71
C ASP A 85 -5.45 1.88 11.19
N HIS A 86 -5.17 0.75 10.51
CA HIS A 86 -5.53 0.51 9.10
C HIS A 86 -7.00 0.12 8.90
N LEU A 87 -7.73 -0.18 9.98
CA LEU A 87 -9.10 -0.69 9.95
C LEU A 87 -10.13 0.25 10.60
N LEU A 88 -9.72 1.31 11.29
CA LEU A 88 -10.62 2.17 12.06
C LEU A 88 -11.76 2.80 11.23
N GLY A 89 -11.57 3.03 9.94
CA GLY A 89 -12.58 3.53 9.01
C GLY A 89 -13.30 2.45 8.22
N PHE A 90 -13.05 1.17 8.47
CA PHE A 90 -13.53 0.04 7.66
C PHE A 90 -15.04 0.06 7.44
N GLU A 91 -15.82 0.19 8.52
CA GLU A 91 -17.28 0.22 8.42
C GLU A 91 -17.78 1.44 7.65
N GLU A 92 -17.16 2.61 7.87
CA GLU A 92 -17.54 3.83 7.15
C GLU A 92 -17.25 3.69 5.65
N VAL A 93 -16.05 3.23 5.27
CA VAL A 93 -15.67 3.03 3.87
C VAL A 93 -16.58 2.00 3.20
N THR A 94 -16.76 0.82 3.79
CA THR A 94 -17.57 -0.26 3.19
C THR A 94 -19.06 0.05 3.15
N SER A 95 -19.56 0.95 4.00
CA SER A 95 -20.94 1.44 3.92
C SER A 95 -21.18 2.42 2.76
N LYS A 96 -20.12 3.07 2.26
CA LYS A 96 -20.18 4.07 1.18
C LYS A 96 -19.69 3.54 -0.15
N ILE A 97 -18.75 2.62 -0.11
CA ILE A 97 -18.11 2.01 -1.28
C ILE A 97 -18.49 0.52 -1.32
N SER A 98 -19.38 0.17 -2.25
CA SER A 98 -19.82 -1.22 -2.44
C SER A 98 -18.82 -1.94 -3.37
N ALA A 99 -17.80 -2.55 -2.77
CA ALA A 99 -16.79 -3.33 -3.49
C ALA A 99 -16.35 -4.53 -2.63
N PRO A 100 -15.91 -5.64 -3.24
CA PRO A 100 -15.38 -6.78 -2.51
C PRO A 100 -14.11 -6.42 -1.73
N VAL A 101 -13.97 -7.01 -0.54
CA VAL A 101 -12.84 -6.78 0.37
C VAL A 101 -11.90 -7.98 0.35
N GLY A 102 -10.60 -7.72 0.16
CA GLY A 102 -9.54 -8.71 0.21
C GLY A 102 -8.49 -8.38 1.28
N ILE A 103 -7.96 -9.41 1.94
CA ILE A 103 -6.88 -9.33 2.94
C ILE A 103 -6.07 -10.63 2.94
N GLY A 104 -4.82 -10.60 3.41
CA GLY A 104 -4.01 -11.81 3.63
C GLY A 104 -4.68 -12.78 4.62
N GLY A 105 -4.70 -14.08 4.29
CA GLY A 105 -5.45 -15.09 5.04
C GLY A 105 -5.20 -15.10 6.54
N PRO A 106 -3.95 -15.07 7.05
CA PRO A 106 -3.67 -15.07 8.49
C PRO A 106 -4.25 -13.85 9.24
N ASP A 107 -4.46 -12.73 8.55
CA ASP A 107 -4.99 -11.50 9.14
C ASP A 107 -6.52 -11.36 9.00
N ALA A 108 -7.17 -12.24 8.26
CA ALA A 108 -8.59 -12.15 7.90
C ALA A 108 -9.55 -12.08 9.11
N ALA A 109 -9.21 -12.79 10.19
CA ALA A 109 -10.04 -12.83 11.40
C ALA A 109 -10.14 -11.48 12.16
N ALA A 110 -9.27 -10.51 11.85
CA ALA A 110 -9.31 -9.20 12.46
C ALA A 110 -10.29 -8.21 11.79
N LEU A 111 -10.79 -8.54 10.59
CA LEU A 111 -11.79 -7.70 9.93
C LEU A 111 -13.11 -7.70 10.70
N PRO A 112 -13.84 -6.57 10.72
CA PRO A 112 -15.18 -6.49 11.31
C PRO A 112 -16.22 -7.43 10.67
N LYS A 113 -15.96 -7.87 9.44
CA LYS A 113 -16.75 -8.86 8.69
C LYS A 113 -15.83 -9.81 7.94
N GLU A 114 -16.31 -10.98 7.57
CA GLU A 114 -15.58 -11.93 6.73
C GLU A 114 -15.18 -11.28 5.40
N PRO A 115 -13.91 -11.43 4.95
CA PRO A 115 -13.48 -10.90 3.66
C PRO A 115 -14.19 -11.63 2.50
N ASP A 116 -14.37 -10.92 1.38
CA ASP A 116 -14.97 -11.51 0.20
C ASP A 116 -13.99 -12.45 -0.54
N PHE A 117 -12.68 -12.22 -0.39
CA PHE A 117 -11.62 -13.07 -0.93
C PHE A 117 -10.30 -12.92 -0.13
N LEU A 118 -9.40 -13.87 -0.29
CA LEU A 118 -8.07 -13.81 0.30
C LEU A 118 -7.03 -13.34 -0.71
N LEU A 119 -6.09 -12.52 -0.25
CA LEU A 119 -4.91 -12.13 -1.03
C LEU A 119 -3.86 -13.24 -0.93
N GLU A 120 -3.47 -13.79 -2.07
CA GLU A 120 -2.48 -14.85 -2.17
C GLU A 120 -1.45 -14.51 -3.23
N ASN A 121 -0.22 -15.05 -3.09
CA ASN A 121 0.79 -14.92 -4.12
C ASN A 121 0.28 -15.47 -5.46
N GLY A 122 0.42 -14.66 -6.52
CA GLY A 122 -0.01 -15.03 -7.87
C GLY A 122 -1.48 -14.77 -8.18
N CYS A 123 -2.29 -14.28 -7.24
CA CYS A 123 -3.58 -13.71 -7.59
C CYS A 123 -3.39 -12.32 -8.24
N GLU A 124 -4.39 -11.90 -9.02
CA GLU A 124 -4.38 -10.65 -9.74
C GLU A 124 -5.63 -9.85 -9.40
N VAL A 125 -5.46 -8.60 -8.97
CA VAL A 125 -6.57 -7.68 -8.76
C VAL A 125 -6.53 -6.61 -9.85
N VAL A 126 -7.56 -6.59 -10.69
CA VAL A 126 -7.59 -5.76 -11.90
C VAL A 126 -8.54 -4.58 -11.74
N ALA A 127 -8.06 -3.39 -12.11
CA ALA A 127 -8.87 -2.19 -12.29
C ALA A 127 -8.59 -1.58 -13.66
N GLY A 128 -9.46 -1.83 -14.61
CA GLY A 128 -9.30 -1.40 -15.99
C GLY A 128 -8.11 -2.05 -16.68
N LYS A 129 -7.06 -1.29 -16.91
CA LYS A 129 -5.80 -1.78 -17.51
C LYS A 129 -4.70 -1.97 -16.48
N GLU A 130 -4.97 -1.60 -15.24
CA GLU A 130 -4.02 -1.68 -14.14
C GLU A 130 -4.20 -3.01 -13.41
N LEU A 131 -3.08 -3.63 -13.08
CA LEU A 131 -2.99 -4.93 -12.42
C LEU A 131 -2.19 -4.78 -11.13
N LEU A 132 -2.80 -5.09 -9.99
CA LEU A 132 -2.11 -5.19 -8.72
C LEU A 132 -1.89 -6.68 -8.38
N MET A 133 -0.63 -7.02 -8.11
CA MET A 133 -0.22 -8.37 -7.69
C MET A 133 0.10 -8.36 -6.19
N PRO A 134 -0.66 -9.08 -5.37
CA PRO A 134 -0.31 -9.30 -3.98
C PRO A 134 0.99 -10.07 -3.85
N ILE A 135 1.84 -9.62 -2.93
CA ILE A 135 3.08 -10.26 -2.52
C ILE A 135 3.00 -10.46 -1.01
N PHE A 136 2.91 -11.70 -0.58
CA PHE A 136 2.83 -12.06 0.83
C PHE A 136 4.16 -11.79 1.53
N THR A 137 4.15 -10.97 2.58
CA THR A 137 5.34 -10.48 3.28
C THR A 137 5.18 -10.54 4.80
N PRO A 138 5.03 -11.76 5.38
CA PRO A 138 4.82 -11.92 6.82
C PRO A 138 6.02 -11.43 7.64
N GLY A 139 5.74 -11.00 8.87
CA GLY A 139 6.73 -10.57 9.86
C GLY A 139 6.29 -9.34 10.67
N HIS A 140 5.77 -8.27 10.04
CA HIS A 140 5.10 -7.19 10.75
C HIS A 140 3.78 -7.70 11.35
N THR A 141 2.94 -8.31 10.53
CA THR A 141 1.88 -9.23 10.92
C THR A 141 2.04 -10.56 10.18
N ASP A 142 1.28 -11.57 10.58
CA ASP A 142 1.36 -12.89 9.96
C ASP A 142 0.71 -12.90 8.56
N GLY A 143 -0.19 -11.94 8.26
CA GLY A 143 -0.89 -11.79 6.98
C GLY A 143 -0.45 -10.58 6.16
N SER A 144 0.61 -9.86 6.56
CA SER A 144 1.11 -8.68 5.84
C SER A 144 1.31 -8.97 4.35
N THR A 145 0.77 -8.11 3.52
CA THR A 145 0.76 -8.25 2.06
C THR A 145 1.10 -6.91 1.40
N CYS A 146 2.15 -6.90 0.58
CA CYS A 146 2.45 -5.79 -0.31
C CYS A 146 1.66 -5.94 -1.61
N LEU A 147 1.44 -4.83 -2.33
CA LEU A 147 0.70 -4.82 -3.58
C LEU A 147 1.57 -4.17 -4.67
N TRP A 148 1.90 -4.92 -5.70
CA TRP A 148 2.84 -4.48 -6.74
C TRP A 148 2.13 -4.21 -8.07
N THR A 149 2.48 -3.10 -8.73
CA THR A 149 2.04 -2.75 -10.08
C THR A 149 3.13 -1.96 -10.83
N GLY A 150 3.71 -2.53 -11.88
CA GLY A 150 4.75 -1.86 -12.68
C GLY A 150 5.93 -1.33 -11.87
N ALA A 151 6.12 -0.01 -11.87
CA ALA A 151 7.16 0.67 -11.10
C ALA A 151 6.71 1.11 -9.68
N HIS A 152 5.58 0.61 -9.19
CA HIS A 152 4.95 1.06 -7.94
C HIS A 152 4.65 -0.12 -7.02
N LEU A 153 4.95 0.03 -5.71
CA LEU A 153 4.76 -0.98 -4.69
C LEU A 153 4.12 -0.36 -3.44
N PHE A 154 2.96 -0.81 -3.03
CA PHE A 154 2.32 -0.43 -1.77
C PHE A 154 2.76 -1.43 -0.71
N THR A 155 3.50 -0.95 0.28
CA THR A 155 4.18 -1.84 1.24
C THR A 155 3.41 -2.06 2.53
N GLY A 156 2.30 -1.35 2.76
CA GLY A 156 1.72 -1.30 4.09
C GLY A 156 2.82 -1.00 5.10
N ASP A 157 2.88 -1.78 6.17
CA ASP A 157 3.90 -1.62 7.20
C ASP A 157 5.03 -2.67 7.12
N THR A 158 5.22 -3.25 5.94
CA THR A 158 6.34 -4.17 5.68
C THR A 158 7.67 -3.43 5.54
N LEU A 159 7.71 -2.34 4.77
CA LEU A 159 8.92 -1.59 4.45
C LEU A 159 8.64 -0.09 4.43
N PHE A 160 9.52 0.67 5.10
CA PHE A 160 9.53 2.12 5.15
C PHE A 160 10.86 2.67 4.61
N PRO A 161 10.93 3.95 4.23
CA PRO A 161 12.23 4.60 4.03
C PRO A 161 13.10 4.45 5.29
N GLY A 162 14.26 3.82 5.11
CA GLY A 162 15.25 3.62 6.18
C GLY A 162 15.12 2.33 6.99
N GLY A 163 14.09 1.49 6.78
CA GLY A 163 14.01 0.23 7.52
C GLY A 163 12.75 -0.59 7.31
N PRO A 164 12.69 -1.78 7.93
CA PRO A 164 11.49 -2.60 7.95
C PRO A 164 10.47 -2.00 8.90
N GLY A 165 9.24 -2.46 8.81
CA GLY A 165 8.21 -2.17 9.79
C GLY A 165 8.55 -2.70 11.19
N LYS A 166 7.83 -2.21 12.18
CA LYS A 166 7.99 -2.63 13.57
C LYS A 166 7.75 -4.12 13.71
N SER A 167 8.63 -4.80 14.42
CA SER A 167 8.53 -6.22 14.75
C SER A 167 8.27 -6.44 16.24
N ARG A 168 7.48 -7.46 16.58
CA ARG A 168 7.10 -7.78 17.98
C ARG A 168 8.10 -8.69 18.70
N SER A 169 9.00 -9.31 17.98
CA SER A 169 10.05 -10.19 18.52
C SER A 169 11.22 -10.32 17.54
N PRO A 170 12.38 -10.85 17.98
CA PRO A 170 13.51 -11.12 17.08
C PRO A 170 13.17 -12.10 15.94
N GLU A 171 12.32 -13.11 16.21
CA GLU A 171 11.87 -14.06 15.20
C GLU A 171 11.00 -13.36 14.14
N ALA A 172 10.09 -12.46 14.59
CA ALA A 172 9.25 -11.66 13.71
C ALA A 172 10.10 -10.69 12.85
N LEU A 173 11.14 -10.07 13.42
CA LEU A 173 12.10 -9.26 12.66
C LEU A 173 12.83 -10.10 11.61
N SER A 174 13.32 -11.26 12.00
CA SER A 174 14.01 -12.18 11.09
C SER A 174 13.11 -12.60 9.93
N GLN A 175 11.84 -12.91 10.20
CA GLN A 175 10.84 -13.25 9.20
C GLN A 175 10.54 -12.07 8.27
N LEU A 176 10.38 -10.87 8.83
CA LEU A 176 10.12 -9.64 8.07
C LEU A 176 11.28 -9.31 7.13
N ILE A 177 12.51 -9.37 7.63
CA ILE A 177 13.71 -9.16 6.81
C ILE A 177 13.80 -10.22 5.69
N GLU A 178 13.52 -11.48 5.99
CA GLU A 178 13.54 -12.53 4.97
C GLU A 178 12.44 -12.30 3.92
N SER A 179 11.25 -11.88 4.31
CA SER A 179 10.16 -11.51 3.40
C SER A 179 10.58 -10.37 2.47
N ILE A 180 11.20 -9.32 3.01
CA ILE A 180 11.69 -8.17 2.22
C ILE A 180 12.76 -8.62 1.21
N LYS A 181 13.76 -9.38 1.65
CA LYS A 181 14.86 -9.86 0.80
C LYS A 181 14.38 -10.75 -0.34
N SER A 182 13.59 -11.76 0.03
CA SER A 182 13.22 -12.83 -0.90
C SER A 182 12.11 -12.42 -1.87
N ASN A 183 11.23 -11.49 -1.47
CA ASN A 183 10.06 -11.12 -2.25
C ASN A 183 10.14 -9.70 -2.84
N LEU A 184 10.71 -8.73 -2.11
CA LEU A 184 10.74 -7.34 -2.58
C LEU A 184 12.06 -6.97 -3.27
N PHE A 185 13.21 -7.31 -2.67
CA PHE A 185 14.52 -6.97 -3.25
C PHE A 185 14.88 -7.77 -4.51
N THR A 186 14.05 -8.74 -4.89
CA THR A 186 14.14 -9.49 -6.16
C THR A 186 13.35 -8.84 -7.28
N LEU A 187 12.52 -7.85 -6.98
CA LEU A 187 11.77 -7.09 -7.98
C LEU A 187 12.71 -6.25 -8.87
N PRO A 188 12.23 -5.81 -10.06
CA PRO A 188 13.02 -4.96 -10.95
C PRO A 188 13.53 -3.68 -10.27
N GLN A 189 14.59 -3.09 -10.82
CA GLN A 189 15.08 -1.78 -10.39
C GLN A 189 14.11 -0.66 -10.77
N GLY A 190 14.21 0.48 -10.05
CA GLY A 190 13.43 1.68 -10.32
C GLY A 190 12.03 1.67 -9.71
N ILE A 191 11.74 0.76 -8.78
CA ILE A 191 10.45 0.73 -8.08
C ILE A 191 10.44 1.78 -6.97
N ASN A 192 9.41 2.63 -6.98
CA ASN A 192 9.03 3.46 -5.86
C ASN A 192 8.01 2.73 -4.98
N PHE A 193 8.13 2.87 -3.67
CA PHE A 193 7.17 2.27 -2.76
C PHE A 193 6.45 3.30 -1.88
N TYR A 194 5.24 2.92 -1.47
CA TYR A 194 4.25 3.73 -0.78
C TYR A 194 3.82 3.00 0.49
N PRO A 195 4.36 3.39 1.66
CA PRO A 195 4.08 2.70 2.92
C PRO A 195 2.75 3.12 3.55
N GLY A 196 2.34 2.36 4.56
CA GLY A 196 1.13 2.66 5.36
C GLY A 196 1.22 3.94 6.18
N HIS A 197 2.42 4.48 6.41
CA HIS A 197 2.65 5.75 7.10
C HIS A 197 3.81 6.54 6.48
N GLY A 198 3.81 7.86 6.68
CA GLY A 198 4.94 8.72 6.33
C GLY A 198 5.19 8.88 4.83
N ASP A 199 6.47 9.01 4.47
CA ASP A 199 6.91 9.37 3.12
C ASP A 199 7.10 8.16 2.21
N ASP A 200 7.14 8.41 0.90
CA ASP A 200 7.45 7.42 -0.12
C ASP A 200 8.93 7.04 -0.09
N GLY A 201 9.26 5.87 -0.62
CA GLY A 201 10.63 5.40 -0.70
C GLY A 201 11.00 4.85 -2.07
N SER A 202 12.30 4.57 -2.23
CA SER A 202 12.86 3.84 -3.37
C SER A 202 13.32 2.46 -2.91
N LEU A 203 12.92 1.43 -3.64
CA LEU A 203 13.32 0.06 -3.32
C LEU A 203 14.83 -0.16 -3.49
N ASP A 204 15.43 0.51 -4.48
CA ASP A 204 16.88 0.42 -4.72
C ASP A 204 17.66 1.03 -3.54
N VAL A 205 17.21 2.20 -3.03
CA VAL A 205 17.84 2.82 -1.85
C VAL A 205 17.70 1.92 -0.61
N SER A 206 16.49 1.36 -0.37
CA SER A 206 16.28 0.46 0.76
C SER A 206 17.13 -0.80 0.67
N LYS A 207 17.38 -1.32 -0.53
CA LYS A 207 18.27 -2.45 -0.77
C LYS A 207 19.72 -2.12 -0.46
N ASP A 208 20.19 -0.93 -0.84
CA ASP A 208 21.54 -0.46 -0.54
C ASP A 208 21.73 -0.24 0.97
N ASP A 209 20.75 0.38 1.64
CA ASP A 209 20.75 0.57 3.09
C ASP A 209 20.76 -0.77 3.85
N TYR A 210 19.96 -1.75 3.37
CA TYR A 210 19.99 -3.11 3.91
C TYR A 210 21.34 -3.80 3.73
N ASN A 211 22.04 -3.61 2.61
CA ASN A 211 23.37 -4.18 2.40
C ASN A 211 24.37 -3.66 3.45
N ILE A 212 24.27 -2.39 3.84
CA ILE A 212 25.07 -1.81 4.93
C ILE A 212 24.68 -2.43 6.27
N TYR A 213 23.39 -2.53 6.57
CA TYR A 213 22.85 -3.17 7.76
C TYR A 213 23.37 -4.60 7.90
N SER A 214 23.18 -5.43 6.87
CA SER A 214 23.50 -6.85 6.88
C SER A 214 25.01 -7.15 7.00
N SER A 215 25.87 -6.15 6.79
CA SER A 215 27.33 -6.27 6.96
C SER A 215 27.79 -6.10 8.41
N LYS A 216 26.90 -5.72 9.31
CA LYS A 216 27.19 -5.48 10.74
C LYS A 216 26.73 -6.67 11.59
N GLU A 217 27.29 -6.78 12.80
CA GLU A 217 26.78 -7.65 13.84
C GLU A 217 25.65 -6.94 14.60
N HIS A 218 24.57 -7.64 14.87
CA HIS A 218 23.43 -7.13 15.60
C HIS A 218 23.16 -7.95 16.85
N ALA A 219 22.57 -7.32 17.88
CA ALA A 219 22.15 -8.00 19.08
C ALA A 219 21.14 -9.10 18.75
N SER A 220 21.27 -10.26 19.40
CA SER A 220 20.40 -11.43 19.13
C SER A 220 18.94 -11.21 19.55
N ASP A 221 18.68 -10.21 20.39
CA ASP A 221 17.36 -9.79 20.87
C ASP A 221 16.82 -8.55 20.14
N LEU A 222 17.48 -8.11 19.05
CA LEU A 222 17.05 -6.97 18.25
C LEU A 222 15.64 -7.19 17.70
N CYS A 223 14.73 -6.27 17.95
CA CYS A 223 13.37 -6.19 17.41
C CYS A 223 12.78 -4.80 17.65
N GLY A 224 11.54 -4.58 17.28
CA GLY A 224 10.88 -3.28 17.40
C GLY A 224 11.08 -2.42 16.16
N ASP A 225 11.29 -1.13 16.36
CA ASP A 225 11.55 -0.17 15.27
C ASP A 225 13.05 -0.22 14.91
N VAL A 226 13.38 -0.88 13.81
CA VAL A 226 14.75 -1.06 13.32
C VAL A 226 15.00 -0.13 12.14
N GLU A 227 16.10 0.62 12.21
CA GLU A 227 16.54 1.47 11.09
C GLU A 227 17.86 0.92 10.51
N TRP A 228 17.89 0.63 9.19
CA TRP A 228 19.05 0.00 8.53
C TRP A 228 20.39 0.67 8.82
N LEU A 229 20.43 2.00 8.84
CA LEU A 229 21.69 2.73 8.99
C LEU A 229 22.03 3.06 10.44
N LYS A 230 21.07 2.97 11.37
CA LYS A 230 21.26 3.36 12.79
C LYS A 230 21.34 2.16 13.74
N SER A 231 20.85 1.00 13.33
CA SER A 231 20.85 -0.24 14.13
C SER A 231 22.10 -1.07 13.94
#